data_ea88482d89e076bd0a20ee3e6127d2ab
#
_entry.id   ea88482d89e076bd0a20ee3e6127d2ab
#
_cell.length_a   1.000
_cell.length_b   1.000
_cell.length_c   1.000
_cell.angle_alpha   90.00
_cell.angle_beta   90.00
_cell.angle_gamma   90.00
#
_symmetry.space_group_name_H-M   'P 1'
#
loop_
_entity.id
_entity.type
_entity.pdbx_description
1 polymer ?
#
loop_
_entity_poly.entity_id
_entity_poly.type
_entity_poly.pdbx_seq_one_letter_code
_entity_poly.pdbx_strand_id
1 'polypeptide(L)'
;MAPRVSRLHLALCLLFIALIFSGCNTGYRKVDGKWSYVTWDEGHGYRTNPLGADDSAFTVLGNGEYAKDKNCVYYRGRPIAGAEAGSFVLLKGGSYPYAKDKNHVYLTDVTVVNADPN
;
A
#
# COMPACT_ATOMS: atom_id res chain seq x y z
N MET A 1 49.69 10.42 -13.97
CA MET A 1 48.54 11.11 -13.36
C MET A 1 47.35 10.19 -13.37
N ALA A 2 46.83 9.86 -12.19
CA ALA A 2 45.58 9.11 -12.12
C ALA A 2 44.42 9.95 -12.68
N PRO A 3 43.54 9.36 -13.52
CA PRO A 3 42.38 10.09 -14.04
C PRO A 3 41.49 10.46 -12.85
N ARG A 4 41.21 11.72 -12.68
CA ARG A 4 40.21 12.20 -11.75
C ARG A 4 38.85 11.79 -12.30
N VAL A 5 38.26 10.78 -11.68
CA VAL A 5 36.81 10.50 -11.88
C VAL A 5 36.08 11.74 -11.40
N SER A 6 35.46 12.47 -12.32
CA SER A 6 34.76 13.69 -11.96
C SER A 6 33.58 13.32 -11.04
N ARG A 7 33.33 14.12 -10.03
CA ARG A 7 32.18 13.94 -9.12
C ARG A 7 30.85 13.86 -9.87
N LEU A 8 30.81 14.40 -11.08
CA LEU A 8 29.67 14.36 -11.99
C LEU A 8 29.36 12.94 -12.49
N HIS A 9 30.37 12.13 -12.78
CA HIS A 9 30.19 10.74 -13.23
C HIS A 9 29.73 9.84 -12.08
N LEU A 10 30.18 10.09 -10.88
CA LEU A 10 29.74 9.36 -9.67
C LEU A 10 28.28 9.68 -9.34
N ALA A 11 27.87 10.95 -9.47
CA ALA A 11 26.49 11.38 -9.27
C ALA A 11 25.55 10.79 -10.32
N LEU A 12 25.99 10.71 -11.59
CA LEU A 12 25.21 10.10 -12.67
C LEU A 12 25.02 8.60 -12.48
N CYS A 13 26.06 7.87 -12.01
CA CYS A 13 25.95 6.44 -11.70
C CYS A 13 25.02 6.18 -10.51
N LEU A 14 25.03 7.02 -9.48
CA LEU A 14 24.11 6.92 -8.35
C LEU A 14 22.67 7.20 -8.74
N LEU A 15 22.43 8.15 -9.65
CA LEU A 15 21.10 8.43 -10.19
C LEU A 15 20.56 7.25 -11.01
N PHE A 16 21.44 6.59 -11.78
CA PHE A 16 21.06 5.43 -12.59
C PHE A 16 20.75 4.18 -11.74
N ILE A 17 21.49 4.00 -10.63
CA ILE A 17 21.23 2.92 -9.66
C ILE A 17 19.90 3.14 -8.95
N ALA A 18 19.53 4.38 -8.62
CA ALA A 18 18.23 4.71 -8.02
C ALA A 18 17.05 4.41 -8.95
N LEU A 19 17.23 4.52 -10.27
CA LEU A 19 16.22 4.18 -11.27
C LEU A 19 16.01 2.66 -11.44
N ILE A 20 17.04 1.84 -11.17
CA ILE A 20 16.95 0.37 -11.27
C ILE A 20 16.23 -0.24 -10.06
N PHE A 21 16.23 0.44 -8.91
CA PHE A 21 15.52 0.01 -7.70
C PHE A 21 14.07 0.48 -7.60
N SER A 22 13.53 1.21 -8.58
CA SER A 22 12.09 1.50 -8.68
C SER A 22 11.30 0.31 -9.23
N GLY A 23 11.66 -0.92 -8.84
CA GLY A 23 10.92 -2.14 -9.15
C GLY A 23 9.59 -2.16 -8.41
N CYS A 24 8.53 -2.70 -8.95
CA CYS A 24 7.15 -2.78 -8.46
C CYS A 24 6.46 -1.42 -8.33
N ASN A 25 5.99 -0.91 -9.45
CA ASN A 25 5.11 0.26 -9.51
C ASN A 25 3.64 -0.08 -9.17
N THR A 26 3.39 -1.19 -8.48
CA THR A 26 2.05 -1.61 -8.05
C THR A 26 1.85 -1.36 -6.56
N GLY A 27 0.59 -1.33 -6.11
CA GLY A 27 0.22 -1.08 -4.72
C GLY A 27 -0.21 0.36 -4.44
N TYR A 28 -0.26 0.72 -3.16
CA TYR A 28 -0.64 2.07 -2.73
C TYR A 28 0.48 3.07 -3.00
N ARG A 29 0.14 4.13 -3.69
CA ARG A 29 1.07 5.24 -3.99
C ARG A 29 0.33 6.51 -4.34
N LYS A 30 1.01 7.65 -4.25
CA LYS A 30 0.48 8.91 -4.76
C LYS A 30 0.69 9.00 -6.27
N VAL A 31 -0.39 9.26 -6.98
CA VAL A 31 -0.41 9.58 -8.41
C VAL A 31 -1.11 10.92 -8.57
N ASP A 32 -0.45 11.88 -9.16
CA ASP A 32 -0.93 13.27 -9.31
C ASP A 32 -1.40 13.88 -7.96
N GLY A 33 -0.64 13.61 -6.88
CA GLY A 33 -0.93 14.11 -5.55
C GLY A 33 -2.07 13.41 -4.80
N LYS A 34 -2.67 12.37 -5.37
CA LYS A 34 -3.78 11.61 -4.77
C LYS A 34 -3.38 10.18 -4.46
N TRP A 35 -3.76 9.70 -3.29
CA TRP A 35 -3.60 8.29 -2.95
C TRP A 35 -4.40 7.40 -3.90
N SER A 36 -3.71 6.42 -4.48
CA SER A 36 -4.24 5.51 -5.49
C SER A 36 -3.72 4.11 -5.24
N TYR A 37 -4.45 3.12 -5.71
CA TYR A 37 -3.96 1.75 -5.80
C TYR A 37 -3.62 1.44 -7.26
N VAL A 38 -2.39 1.06 -7.52
CA VAL A 38 -1.89 0.78 -8.86
C VAL A 38 -1.75 -0.72 -9.05
N THR A 39 -2.36 -1.24 -10.10
CA THR A 39 -2.23 -2.63 -10.53
C THR A 39 -1.57 -2.70 -11.89
N TRP A 40 -1.06 -3.85 -12.23
CA TRP A 40 -0.53 -4.13 -13.57
C TRP A 40 -1.16 -5.40 -14.09
N ASP A 41 -1.57 -5.40 -15.35
CA ASP A 41 -2.03 -6.59 -16.05
C ASP A 41 -1.43 -6.67 -17.47
N GLU A 42 -1.21 -7.88 -17.96
CA GLU A 42 -0.52 -8.13 -19.23
C GLU A 42 -1.27 -7.55 -20.45
N GLY A 43 -2.59 -7.45 -20.38
CA GLY A 43 -3.40 -6.97 -21.51
C GLY A 43 -3.55 -5.46 -21.58
N HIS A 44 -3.42 -4.76 -20.43
CA HIS A 44 -3.76 -3.33 -20.32
C HIS A 44 -2.66 -2.48 -19.66
N GLY A 45 -1.57 -3.08 -19.18
CA GLY A 45 -0.51 -2.39 -18.48
C GLY A 45 -0.91 -1.89 -17.09
N TYR A 46 -0.39 -0.72 -16.70
CA TYR A 46 -0.71 -0.13 -15.40
C TYR A 46 -2.09 0.50 -15.37
N ARG A 47 -2.84 0.17 -14.33
CA ARG A 47 -4.12 0.80 -14.01
C ARG A 47 -4.02 1.51 -12.68
N THR A 48 -4.46 2.75 -12.65
CA THR A 48 -4.48 3.59 -11.46
C THR A 48 -5.91 3.77 -10.99
N ASN A 49 -6.17 3.41 -9.74
CA ASN A 49 -7.47 3.56 -9.10
C ASN A 49 -7.37 4.58 -7.97
N PRO A 50 -7.83 5.82 -8.14
CA PRO A 50 -7.86 6.82 -7.08
C PRO A 50 -8.81 6.42 -5.96
N LEU A 51 -8.39 6.61 -4.70
CA LEU A 51 -9.14 6.14 -3.53
C LEU A 51 -10.12 7.19 -2.98
N GLY A 52 -9.92 8.48 -3.26
CA GLY A 52 -10.64 9.55 -2.58
C GLY A 52 -10.34 9.63 -1.08
N ALA A 53 -9.20 9.09 -0.66
CA ALA A 53 -8.82 9.00 0.73
C ALA A 53 -8.37 10.35 1.31
N ASP A 54 -8.52 10.51 2.63
CA ASP A 54 -7.95 11.64 3.36
C ASP A 54 -6.42 11.52 3.41
N ASP A 55 -5.75 12.46 2.76
CA ASP A 55 -4.30 12.45 2.58
C ASP A 55 -3.53 12.64 3.89
N SER A 56 -4.11 13.36 4.84
CA SER A 56 -3.44 13.73 6.10
C SER A 56 -3.24 12.57 7.08
N ALA A 57 -4.06 11.52 6.96
CA ALA A 57 -4.08 10.39 7.88
C ALA A 57 -3.88 9.03 7.17
N PHE A 58 -3.51 9.03 5.91
CA PHE A 58 -3.38 7.79 5.14
C PHE A 58 -2.15 7.00 5.55
N THR A 59 -2.35 5.73 5.90
CA THR A 59 -1.30 4.81 6.32
C THR A 59 -1.45 3.48 5.60
N VAL A 60 -0.37 3.01 4.99
CA VAL A 60 -0.29 1.65 4.42
C VAL A 60 0.10 0.68 5.52
N LEU A 61 -0.61 -0.43 5.65
CA LEU A 61 -0.44 -1.40 6.73
C LEU A 61 0.30 -2.66 6.24
N GLY A 62 1.13 -3.21 7.11
CA GLY A 62 1.73 -4.54 6.97
C GLY A 62 2.44 -4.76 5.64
N ASN A 63 1.97 -5.74 4.89
CA ASN A 63 2.55 -6.16 3.60
C ASN A 63 2.16 -5.28 2.40
N GLY A 64 1.47 -4.16 2.63
CA GLY A 64 1.05 -3.26 1.57
C GLY A 64 -0.29 -3.59 0.90
N GLU A 65 -1.02 -4.59 1.38
CA GLU A 65 -2.36 -4.92 0.87
C GLU A 65 -3.47 -4.09 1.50
N TYR A 66 -3.30 -3.74 2.78
CA TYR A 66 -4.24 -2.90 3.53
C TYR A 66 -3.72 -1.49 3.68
N ALA A 67 -4.64 -0.55 3.70
CA ALA A 67 -4.38 0.84 4.07
C ALA A 67 -5.59 1.41 4.80
N LYS A 68 -5.40 2.48 5.53
CA LYS A 68 -6.48 3.21 6.16
C LYS A 68 -6.21 4.70 6.20
N ASP A 69 -7.26 5.48 6.19
CA ASP A 69 -7.28 6.86 6.65
C ASP A 69 -8.08 6.96 7.95
N LYS A 70 -8.47 8.16 8.36
CA LYS A 70 -9.27 8.34 9.58
C LYS A 70 -10.70 7.79 9.48
N ASN A 71 -11.23 7.62 8.26
CA ASN A 71 -12.63 7.27 8.01
C ASN A 71 -12.83 5.87 7.42
N CYS A 72 -11.89 5.41 6.59
CA CYS A 72 -12.03 4.21 5.78
C CYS A 72 -10.84 3.28 5.91
N VAL A 73 -11.12 1.99 5.74
CA VAL A 73 -10.09 0.95 5.58
C VAL A 73 -10.22 0.40 4.16
N TYR A 74 -9.07 0.15 3.54
CA TYR A 74 -8.98 -0.34 2.16
C TYR A 74 -8.22 -1.66 2.10
N TYR A 75 -8.70 -2.55 1.26
CA TYR A 75 -7.97 -3.76 0.85
C TYR A 75 -7.75 -3.72 -0.66
N ARG A 76 -6.49 -3.71 -1.07
CA ARG A 76 -6.08 -3.60 -2.49
C ARG A 76 -6.83 -2.50 -3.25
N GLY A 77 -6.94 -1.34 -2.63
CA GLY A 77 -7.59 -0.16 -3.21
C GLY A 77 -9.11 -0.13 -3.16
N ARG A 78 -9.75 -1.13 -2.54
CA ARG A 78 -11.20 -1.17 -2.36
C ARG A 78 -11.58 -0.91 -0.90
N PRO A 79 -12.54 -0.04 -0.61
CA PRO A 79 -12.99 0.18 0.75
C PRO A 79 -13.67 -1.07 1.31
N ILE A 80 -13.37 -1.38 2.57
CA ILE A 80 -14.04 -2.45 3.31
C ILE A 80 -15.27 -1.87 3.98
N ALA A 81 -16.45 -2.27 3.55
CA ALA A 81 -17.71 -1.78 4.09
C ALA A 81 -17.84 -2.11 5.58
N GLY A 82 -18.17 -1.11 6.39
CA GLY A 82 -18.40 -1.27 7.82
C GLY A 82 -17.14 -1.42 8.69
N ALA A 83 -15.93 -1.39 8.10
CA ALA A 83 -14.70 -1.45 8.88
C ALA A 83 -14.46 -0.14 9.64
N GLU A 84 -14.06 -0.26 10.90
CA GLU A 84 -13.79 0.88 11.77
C GLU A 84 -12.29 1.18 11.78
N ALA A 85 -11.91 2.29 11.13
CA ALA A 85 -10.53 2.63 10.89
C ALA A 85 -9.72 2.87 12.17
N GLY A 86 -10.33 3.45 13.20
CA GLY A 86 -9.65 3.79 14.45
C GLY A 86 -9.09 2.59 15.20
N SER A 87 -9.77 1.45 15.15
CA SER A 87 -9.35 0.22 15.85
C SER A 87 -8.83 -0.87 14.90
N PHE A 88 -8.81 -0.64 13.60
CA PHE A 88 -8.40 -1.64 12.63
C PHE A 88 -6.90 -1.94 12.73
N VAL A 89 -6.58 -3.22 12.94
CA VAL A 89 -5.21 -3.74 13.03
C VAL A 89 -5.07 -5.05 12.27
N LEU A 90 -3.88 -5.32 11.75
CA LEU A 90 -3.54 -6.61 11.17
C LEU A 90 -3.19 -7.60 12.27
N LEU A 91 -3.66 -8.83 12.14
CA LEU A 91 -3.28 -9.91 13.03
C LEU A 91 -1.98 -10.56 12.54
N LYS A 92 -1.05 -10.78 13.47
CA LYS A 92 0.23 -11.42 13.19
C LYS A 92 0.10 -12.94 13.30
N GLY A 93 0.77 -13.63 12.40
CA GLY A 93 0.82 -15.10 12.38
C GLY A 93 -0.19 -15.72 11.41
N GLY A 94 0.16 -16.87 10.87
CA GLY A 94 -0.63 -17.58 9.87
C GLY A 94 -0.32 -17.19 8.43
N SER A 95 -0.80 -18.03 7.50
CA SER A 95 -0.57 -17.89 6.07
C SER A 95 -1.56 -16.95 5.39
N TYR A 96 -2.55 -16.46 6.12
CA TYR A 96 -3.63 -15.64 5.58
C TYR A 96 -3.68 -14.26 6.23
N PRO A 97 -4.03 -13.21 5.48
CA PRO A 97 -4.08 -11.85 5.97
C PRO A 97 -5.36 -11.59 6.77
N TYR A 98 -5.38 -12.04 8.01
CA TYR A 98 -6.44 -11.68 8.94
C TYR A 98 -6.21 -10.29 9.53
N ALA A 99 -7.31 -9.58 9.72
CA ALA A 99 -7.35 -8.29 10.39
C ALA A 99 -8.56 -8.22 11.33
N LYS A 100 -8.57 -7.25 12.21
CA LYS A 100 -9.73 -6.98 13.07
C LYS A 100 -9.89 -5.49 13.35
N ASP A 101 -11.11 -5.11 13.66
CA ASP A 101 -11.44 -3.89 14.38
C ASP A 101 -12.14 -4.25 15.70
N LYS A 102 -12.70 -3.26 16.38
CA LYS A 102 -13.41 -3.52 17.66
C LYS A 102 -14.68 -4.36 17.50
N ASN A 103 -15.25 -4.46 16.29
CA ASN A 103 -16.54 -5.11 16.05
C ASN A 103 -16.44 -6.41 15.27
N HIS A 104 -15.42 -6.56 14.41
CA HIS A 104 -15.35 -7.67 13.46
C HIS A 104 -13.93 -8.19 13.26
N VAL A 105 -13.86 -9.43 12.80
CA VAL A 105 -12.65 -10.04 12.24
C VAL A 105 -12.83 -10.11 10.71
N TYR A 106 -11.77 -9.85 9.98
CA TYR A 106 -11.75 -9.85 8.53
C TYR A 106 -10.75 -10.85 7.97
N LEU A 107 -11.11 -11.51 6.90
CA LEU A 107 -10.19 -12.19 6.02
C LEU A 107 -10.20 -11.46 4.69
N THR A 108 -9.12 -10.82 4.35
CA THR A 108 -9.04 -9.89 3.22
C THR A 108 -10.07 -8.74 3.34
N ASP A 109 -11.06 -8.66 2.49
CA ASP A 109 -12.13 -7.65 2.52
C ASP A 109 -13.48 -8.20 3.02
N VAL A 110 -13.48 -9.43 3.55
CA VAL A 110 -14.70 -10.13 3.97
C VAL A 110 -14.74 -10.28 5.49
N THR A 111 -15.86 -9.95 6.09
CA THR A 111 -16.11 -10.19 7.52
C THR A 111 -16.24 -11.69 7.80
N VAL A 112 -15.51 -12.18 8.79
CA VAL A 112 -15.61 -13.57 9.25
C VAL A 112 -16.78 -13.70 10.21
N VAL A 113 -17.79 -14.44 9.80
CA VAL A 113 -19.02 -14.65 10.59
C VAL A 113 -18.71 -15.41 11.88
N ASN A 114 -19.27 -14.96 12.99
CA ASN A 114 -19.11 -15.56 14.33
C ASN A 114 -17.67 -15.56 14.89
N ALA A 115 -16.75 -14.81 14.30
CA ALA A 115 -15.44 -14.60 14.90
C ALA A 115 -15.51 -13.51 15.99
N ASP A 116 -14.88 -13.77 17.14
CA ASP A 116 -14.76 -12.81 18.22
C ASP A 116 -13.51 -11.94 17.99
N PRO A 117 -13.64 -10.60 17.90
CA PRO A 117 -12.50 -9.72 17.75
C PRO A 117 -11.71 -9.46 19.04
N ASN A 118 -12.16 -9.95 20.21
CA ASN A 118 -11.52 -9.74 21.52
C ASN A 118 -10.51 -10.80 21.90
#